data_f2b57d734aaf082ed9461af3e7e58f2c
#
_entry.id   f2b57d734aaf082ed9461af3e7e58f2c
#
_cell.length_a   1.000
_cell.length_b   1.000
_cell.length_c   1.000
_cell.angle_alpha   90.00
_cell.angle_beta   90.00
_cell.angle_gamma   90.00
#
_symmetry.space_group_name_H-M   'P 1'
#
loop_
_entity.id
_entity.type
_entity.pdbx_description
1 polymer ?
#
loop_
_entity_poly.entity_id
_entity_poly.type
_entity_poly.pdbx_seq_one_letter_code
_entity_poly.pdbx_strand_id
1 'polypeptide(L)'
;MFLKRLKLTNYRKFSSEKNIVEFISSKIVLNQDNDDINDNFEENSVQNDCDEIDVASDTTLIIGKNNAGKTTIITALDNLINHNNAFGANDFNYRYLQEYLDCYDACNPPLGAPYIEIVLTIGLEEDSNDRISNLIPFMLVEDIEDSELDICIRYEVEDFVYFQLEMKELFSEGKDENAFSKFLNLLHNTDYVLKYYDKNMSKIDVDFKLSNLMELQCIKANHLKNDHCLTDAFNKIINYRYDNIFQKEKKEVTKELEKINHDLTENITKNHTDVIRNVLKELISMERMGVDLSADITFDKLMRDLIKYEYIEDDANIPENQFGLGYTNLVMIIAAIMDYMERYPDSSFNSKINLISIEEPETFMHPQMQELFIKNINEAIRVLLSSKNKDVNSQIIITTHSSHILNSKIHSNNTFNNICYLYEDKRNAAVANLNNKIVMPNEHEDEESEAFKFLKKHIKYKVSELFFSDAAIFVEGFAEDMIIPYYIEKMEGLRKHYISIFNINGAHGFLYKRLIEALGIPVL
;
A
#
# COMPACT_ATOMS: atom_id res chain seq x y z
N MET A 1 -10.43 -2.25 16.75
CA MET A 1 -10.44 -3.20 15.58
C MET A 1 -9.28 -2.89 14.66
N PHE A 2 -8.59 -3.90 14.15
CA PHE A 2 -7.52 -3.75 13.17
C PHE A 2 -7.43 -4.98 12.26
N LEU A 3 -6.88 -4.81 11.05
CA LEU A 3 -6.56 -5.93 10.17
C LEU A 3 -5.31 -6.62 10.71
N LYS A 4 -5.45 -7.87 11.17
CA LYS A 4 -4.34 -8.64 11.72
C LYS A 4 -3.61 -9.46 10.67
N ARG A 5 -4.36 -10.16 9.81
CA ARG A 5 -3.80 -11.01 8.74
C ARG A 5 -4.62 -10.90 7.46
N LEU A 6 -3.92 -11.02 6.35
CA LEU A 6 -4.49 -11.18 5.01
C LEU A 6 -3.90 -12.45 4.39
N LYS A 7 -4.74 -13.41 4.04
CA LYS A 7 -4.36 -14.60 3.30
C LYS A 7 -4.90 -14.52 1.89
N LEU A 8 -4.04 -14.72 0.90
CA LEU A 8 -4.39 -14.70 -0.53
C LEU A 8 -4.16 -16.08 -1.13
N THR A 9 -5.22 -16.76 -1.56
CA THR A 9 -5.13 -18.09 -2.14
C THR A 9 -5.60 -18.08 -3.59
N ASN A 10 -4.79 -18.65 -4.48
CA ASN A 10 -5.04 -18.74 -5.92
C ASN A 10 -5.19 -17.37 -6.63
N TYR A 11 -4.61 -16.33 -6.05
CA TYR A 11 -4.69 -14.97 -6.57
C TYR A 11 -3.38 -14.52 -7.20
N ARG A 12 -3.37 -14.27 -8.50
CA ARG A 12 -2.19 -13.85 -9.29
C ARG A 12 -0.98 -14.76 -9.02
N LYS A 13 0.04 -14.24 -8.34
CA LYS A 13 1.24 -15.02 -7.98
C LYS A 13 1.10 -15.81 -6.68
N PHE A 14 0.07 -15.59 -5.89
CA PHE A 14 -0.14 -16.30 -4.62
C PHE A 14 -0.83 -17.64 -4.83
N SER A 15 -0.24 -18.69 -4.28
CA SER A 15 -0.79 -20.05 -4.21
C SER A 15 -1.47 -20.29 -2.86
N SER A 16 -1.71 -21.55 -2.50
CA SER A 16 -2.25 -21.95 -1.19
C SER A 16 -1.21 -21.99 -0.07
N GLU A 17 0.09 -21.88 -0.38
CA GLU A 17 1.18 -22.00 0.59
C GLU A 17 1.87 -20.65 0.80
N LYS A 18 2.36 -20.39 2.03
CA LYS A 18 3.17 -19.20 2.38
C LYS A 18 2.57 -17.88 1.87
N ASN A 19 1.27 -17.72 2.02
CA ASN A 19 0.47 -16.67 1.41
C ASN A 19 -0.21 -15.74 2.42
N ILE A 20 0.28 -15.71 3.66
CA ILE A 20 -0.26 -14.91 4.77
C ILE A 20 0.62 -13.70 5.01
N VAL A 21 0.03 -12.52 4.94
CA VAL A 21 0.63 -11.23 5.31
C VAL A 21 0.11 -10.84 6.69
N GLU A 22 1.01 -10.54 7.62
CA GLU A 22 0.67 -10.10 8.97
C GLU A 22 0.81 -8.58 9.08
N PHE A 23 -0.16 -7.97 9.77
CA PHE A 23 -0.18 -6.55 10.10
C PHE A 23 -0.27 -6.40 11.62
N ILE A 24 0.35 -5.39 12.17
CA ILE A 24 0.30 -5.13 13.61
C ILE A 24 -0.47 -3.83 13.87
N SER A 25 -1.26 -3.84 14.95
CA SER A 25 -1.92 -2.63 15.45
C SER A 25 -0.95 -1.76 16.25
N SER A 26 -1.05 -0.46 16.09
CA SER A 26 -0.28 0.53 16.85
C SER A 26 -0.43 0.42 18.37
N LYS A 27 -1.61 0.02 18.84
CA LYS A 27 -1.90 -0.09 20.27
C LYS A 27 -1.18 -1.25 20.97
N ILE A 28 -0.88 -2.34 20.25
CA ILE A 28 -0.22 -3.52 20.84
C ILE A 28 1.24 -3.20 21.21
N VAL A 29 1.90 -2.33 20.46
CA VAL A 29 3.30 -1.95 20.73
C VAL A 29 3.41 -1.12 22.01
N LEU A 30 2.46 -0.24 22.29
CA LEU A 30 2.45 0.61 23.49
C LEU A 30 2.22 -0.17 24.79
N ASN A 31 1.55 -1.33 24.73
CA ASN A 31 1.26 -2.14 25.93
C ASN A 31 2.40 -3.11 26.28
N GLN A 32 3.26 -3.49 25.33
CA GLN A 32 4.41 -4.37 25.61
C GLN A 32 5.56 -3.64 26.32
N ASP A 33 5.68 -2.33 26.15
CA ASP A 33 6.73 -1.53 26.80
C ASP A 33 6.35 -1.06 28.23
N ASN A 34 5.06 -1.17 28.61
CA ASN A 34 4.59 -0.72 29.94
C ASN A 34 4.49 -1.81 31.00
N ASP A 35 4.51 -3.10 30.63
CA ASP A 35 4.39 -4.19 31.61
C ASP A 35 5.74 -4.59 32.25
N ASP A 36 6.89 -4.15 31.70
CA ASP A 36 8.23 -4.47 32.21
C ASP A 36 8.87 -3.36 33.09
N ILE A 37 8.14 -2.26 33.42
CA ILE A 37 8.70 -1.11 34.19
C ILE A 37 8.10 -0.97 35.58
N ASN A 38 7.64 -2.06 36.23
CA ASN A 38 7.30 -2.03 37.66
C ASN A 38 8.01 -3.15 38.41
N ASP A 39 9.31 -2.97 38.64
CA ASP A 39 9.91 -3.37 39.94
C ASP A 39 11.36 -2.83 40.06
N ASN A 40 11.52 -1.91 41.01
CA ASN A 40 12.80 -1.56 41.67
C ASN A 40 13.87 -0.78 40.85
N PHE A 41 13.86 0.52 40.93
CA PHE A 41 15.10 1.30 40.91
C PHE A 41 15.11 2.39 41.98
N GLU A 42 15.96 2.14 43.02
CA GLU A 42 16.50 3.19 43.87
C GLU A 42 17.36 4.17 43.05
N GLU A 43 17.25 5.42 43.46
CA GLU A 43 17.98 6.55 42.93
C GLU A 43 19.49 6.29 42.80
N ASN A 44 20.06 6.45 41.62
CA ASN A 44 21.27 7.27 41.40
C ASN A 44 21.72 7.28 39.95
N SER A 45 21.78 8.50 39.43
CA SER A 45 22.76 9.00 38.44
C SER A 45 22.50 8.89 36.94
N VAL A 46 22.49 10.10 36.38
CA VAL A 46 22.89 10.50 35.04
C VAL A 46 21.87 10.27 33.94
N GLN A 47 21.09 11.33 33.75
CA GLN A 47 20.40 11.70 32.54
C GLN A 47 21.21 11.36 31.28
N ASN A 48 20.75 10.38 30.53
CA ASN A 48 20.86 10.29 29.10
C ASN A 48 19.47 9.90 28.59
N ASP A 49 18.54 10.84 28.69
CA ASP A 49 17.25 10.80 28.01
C ASP A 49 17.49 10.98 26.51
N CYS A 50 17.83 9.91 25.83
CA CYS A 50 17.42 9.72 24.48
C CYS A 50 16.19 8.82 24.56
N ASP A 51 15.01 9.40 24.66
CA ASP A 51 13.76 8.74 24.34
C ASP A 51 13.97 8.06 22.98
N GLU A 52 14.12 6.74 22.96
CA GLU A 52 14.16 5.95 21.74
C GLU A 52 12.78 6.11 21.07
N ILE A 53 12.68 7.08 20.16
CA ILE A 53 11.48 7.29 19.37
C ILE A 53 11.27 6.04 18.55
N ASP A 54 10.21 5.30 18.83
CA ASP A 54 9.84 4.08 18.10
C ASP A 54 9.40 4.46 16.68
N VAL A 55 10.35 4.36 15.73
CA VAL A 55 10.22 4.83 14.37
C VAL A 55 9.31 3.91 13.58
N ALA A 56 8.18 4.44 13.13
CA ALA A 56 7.22 3.72 12.30
C ALA A 56 6.72 2.41 12.94
N SER A 57 6.48 2.42 14.27
CA SER A 57 5.93 1.28 15.01
C SER A 57 4.61 0.77 14.43
N ASP A 58 3.77 1.71 13.98
CA ASP A 58 2.42 1.47 13.45
C ASP A 58 2.44 1.09 11.96
N THR A 59 3.63 0.94 11.38
CA THR A 59 3.81 0.73 9.96
C THR A 59 4.23 -0.70 9.65
N THR A 60 3.45 -1.38 8.82
CA THR A 60 3.86 -2.64 8.19
C THR A 60 4.64 -2.34 6.93
N LEU A 61 5.90 -2.78 6.90
CA LEU A 61 6.78 -2.62 5.75
C LEU A 61 6.76 -3.88 4.89
N ILE A 62 6.24 -3.77 3.67
CA ILE A 62 6.21 -4.87 2.70
C ILE A 62 7.38 -4.69 1.73
N ILE A 63 8.34 -5.58 1.80
CA ILE A 63 9.57 -5.54 1.01
C ILE A 63 9.72 -6.77 0.12
N GLY A 64 10.57 -6.68 -0.86
CA GLY A 64 10.88 -7.79 -1.76
C GLY A 64 11.30 -7.29 -3.13
N LYS A 65 11.77 -8.21 -3.96
CA LYS A 65 12.23 -7.91 -5.32
C LYS A 65 11.11 -7.35 -6.21
N ASN A 66 11.51 -6.80 -7.35
CA ASN A 66 10.57 -6.44 -8.41
C ASN A 66 9.77 -7.67 -8.81
N ASN A 67 8.46 -7.47 -9.01
CA ASN A 67 7.55 -8.54 -9.41
C ASN A 67 7.35 -9.67 -8.36
N ALA A 68 7.77 -9.50 -7.10
CA ALA A 68 7.53 -10.47 -6.02
C ALA A 68 6.07 -10.51 -5.53
N GLY A 69 5.24 -9.55 -5.92
CA GLY A 69 3.81 -9.52 -5.56
C GLY A 69 3.41 -8.45 -4.56
N LYS A 70 4.27 -7.46 -4.23
CA LYS A 70 3.96 -6.38 -3.30
C LYS A 70 2.70 -5.60 -3.68
N THR A 71 2.66 -5.06 -4.90
CA THR A 71 1.49 -4.35 -5.43
C THR A 71 0.24 -5.25 -5.51
N THR A 72 0.42 -6.57 -5.66
CA THR A 72 -0.68 -7.53 -5.70
C THR A 72 -1.46 -7.56 -4.38
N ILE A 73 -0.77 -7.45 -3.24
CA ILE A 73 -1.39 -7.39 -1.91
C ILE A 73 -2.29 -6.14 -1.81
N ILE A 74 -1.75 -4.98 -2.17
CA ILE A 74 -2.50 -3.72 -2.13
C ILE A 74 -3.67 -3.75 -3.12
N THR A 75 -3.45 -4.27 -4.34
CA THR A 75 -4.50 -4.38 -5.35
C THR A 75 -5.65 -5.30 -4.89
N ALA A 76 -5.35 -6.39 -4.16
CA ALA A 76 -6.39 -7.26 -3.61
C ALA A 76 -7.30 -6.51 -2.63
N LEU A 77 -6.70 -5.77 -1.69
CA LEU A 77 -7.44 -4.94 -0.75
C LEU A 77 -8.22 -3.81 -1.45
N ASP A 78 -7.60 -3.14 -2.41
CA ASP A 78 -8.21 -2.05 -3.17
C ASP A 78 -9.42 -2.51 -3.99
N ASN A 79 -9.30 -3.66 -4.66
CA ASN A 79 -10.41 -4.27 -5.40
C ASN A 79 -11.58 -4.66 -4.48
N LEU A 80 -11.30 -5.17 -3.29
CA LEU A 80 -12.34 -5.56 -2.33
C LEU A 80 -13.04 -4.36 -1.69
N ILE A 81 -12.29 -3.29 -1.38
CA ILE A 81 -12.79 -2.17 -0.58
C ILE A 81 -13.33 -1.04 -1.48
N ASN A 82 -12.56 -0.63 -2.49
CA ASN A 82 -12.83 0.59 -3.26
C ASN A 82 -13.48 0.33 -4.62
N HIS A 83 -13.27 -0.83 -5.25
CA HIS A 83 -13.68 -1.10 -6.64
C HIS A 83 -14.81 -2.12 -6.77
N ASN A 84 -15.65 -2.28 -5.75
CA ASN A 84 -16.81 -3.16 -5.76
C ASN A 84 -16.49 -4.55 -6.32
N ASN A 85 -15.39 -5.13 -5.84
CA ASN A 85 -15.00 -6.50 -6.18
C ASN A 85 -14.61 -6.70 -7.66
N ALA A 86 -13.82 -5.81 -8.20
CA ALA A 86 -13.33 -5.86 -9.60
C ALA A 86 -12.26 -6.95 -9.79
N PHE A 87 -12.66 -8.22 -9.68
CA PHE A 87 -11.84 -9.37 -10.02
C PHE A 87 -12.20 -9.89 -11.41
N GLY A 88 -11.26 -10.57 -12.07
CA GLY A 88 -11.47 -11.17 -13.37
C GLY A 88 -10.65 -12.45 -13.55
N ALA A 89 -10.86 -13.13 -14.68
CA ALA A 89 -10.16 -14.37 -15.00
C ALA A 89 -8.63 -14.24 -14.99
N ASN A 90 -8.10 -13.03 -15.27
CA ASN A 90 -6.66 -12.74 -15.23
C ASN A 90 -6.09 -12.63 -13.81
N ASP A 91 -6.92 -12.58 -12.79
CA ASP A 91 -6.51 -12.52 -11.39
C ASP A 91 -6.27 -13.90 -10.77
N PHE A 92 -6.65 -14.97 -11.46
CA PHE A 92 -6.34 -16.33 -11.01
C PHE A 92 -4.83 -16.61 -11.10
N ASN A 93 -4.34 -17.46 -10.19
CA ASN A 93 -3.00 -18.01 -10.28
C ASN A 93 -2.91 -18.99 -11.45
N TYR A 94 -2.05 -18.69 -12.43
CA TYR A 94 -1.93 -19.50 -13.64
C TYR A 94 -1.51 -20.96 -13.38
N ARG A 95 -0.68 -21.17 -12.36
CA ARG A 95 -0.21 -22.50 -12.00
C ARG A 95 -1.33 -23.32 -11.41
N TYR A 96 -2.11 -22.73 -10.53
CA TYR A 96 -3.34 -23.34 -10.00
C TYR A 96 -4.31 -23.71 -11.13
N LEU A 97 -4.51 -22.83 -12.11
CA LEU A 97 -5.37 -23.13 -13.26
C LEU A 97 -4.81 -24.27 -14.12
N GLN A 98 -3.49 -24.35 -14.29
CA GLN A 98 -2.84 -25.44 -14.99
C GLN A 98 -3.01 -26.76 -14.27
N GLU A 99 -2.75 -26.79 -12.96
CA GLU A 99 -2.95 -27.97 -12.11
C GLU A 99 -4.42 -28.43 -12.10
N TYR A 100 -5.36 -27.47 -12.04
CA TYR A 100 -6.79 -27.77 -12.15
C TYR A 100 -7.13 -28.43 -13.49
N LEU A 101 -6.64 -27.88 -14.61
CA LEU A 101 -6.85 -28.46 -15.92
C LEU A 101 -6.19 -29.83 -16.06
N ASP A 102 -4.97 -30.00 -15.56
CA ASP A 102 -4.24 -31.28 -15.62
C ASP A 102 -5.00 -32.39 -14.88
N CYS A 103 -5.61 -32.06 -13.75
CA CYS A 103 -6.43 -32.99 -12.95
C CYS A 103 -7.85 -33.19 -13.50
N TYR A 104 -8.30 -32.34 -14.44
CA TYR A 104 -9.66 -32.46 -14.98
C TYR A 104 -9.83 -33.72 -15.81
N ASP A 105 -10.87 -34.53 -15.50
CA ASP A 105 -11.32 -35.67 -16.28
C ASP A 105 -12.81 -35.49 -16.58
N ALA A 106 -13.18 -35.54 -17.86
CA ALA A 106 -14.57 -35.41 -18.30
C ALA A 106 -15.49 -36.53 -17.79
N CYS A 107 -14.94 -37.72 -17.47
CA CYS A 107 -15.65 -38.85 -16.90
C CYS A 107 -15.83 -38.73 -15.38
N ASN A 108 -14.92 -38.05 -14.71
CA ASN A 108 -14.95 -37.86 -13.26
C ASN A 108 -14.52 -36.40 -12.93
N PRO A 109 -15.40 -35.42 -13.21
CA PRO A 109 -15.03 -34.01 -13.06
C PRO A 109 -14.77 -33.64 -11.60
N PRO A 110 -13.92 -32.64 -11.33
CA PRO A 110 -13.69 -32.10 -10.00
C PRO A 110 -14.99 -31.63 -9.33
N LEU A 111 -15.06 -31.75 -8.02
CA LEU A 111 -16.22 -31.37 -7.21
C LEU A 111 -16.44 -29.84 -7.11
N GLY A 112 -15.54 -29.01 -7.62
CA GLY A 112 -15.65 -27.54 -7.58
C GLY A 112 -15.01 -26.89 -8.80
N ALA A 113 -15.46 -25.68 -9.13
CA ALA A 113 -14.83 -24.81 -10.12
C ALA A 113 -13.59 -24.12 -9.51
N PRO A 114 -12.70 -23.55 -10.36
CA PRO A 114 -11.62 -22.69 -9.87
C PRO A 114 -12.17 -21.50 -9.08
N TYR A 115 -11.48 -21.15 -7.99
CA TYR A 115 -11.86 -20.03 -7.13
C TYR A 115 -10.62 -19.27 -6.65
N ILE A 116 -10.82 -17.99 -6.33
CA ILE A 116 -9.89 -17.18 -5.56
C ILE A 116 -10.44 -17.06 -4.15
N GLU A 117 -9.61 -17.26 -3.14
CA GLU A 117 -10.00 -17.11 -1.74
C GLU A 117 -9.13 -16.05 -1.06
N ILE A 118 -9.79 -15.14 -0.38
CA ILE A 118 -9.14 -14.08 0.42
C ILE A 118 -9.72 -14.18 1.83
N VAL A 119 -8.85 -14.40 2.83
CA VAL A 119 -9.26 -14.41 4.23
C VAL A 119 -8.67 -13.19 4.94
N LEU A 120 -9.54 -12.42 5.58
CA LEU A 120 -9.21 -11.28 6.41
C LEU A 120 -9.40 -11.69 7.88
N THR A 121 -8.33 -11.71 8.65
CA THR A 121 -8.41 -11.89 10.10
C THR A 121 -8.43 -10.51 10.76
N ILE A 122 -9.50 -10.21 11.46
CA ILE A 122 -9.71 -8.97 12.18
C ILE A 122 -9.38 -9.19 13.65
N GLY A 123 -8.46 -8.39 14.19
CA GLY A 123 -8.17 -8.35 15.62
C GLY A 123 -9.15 -7.43 16.35
N LEU A 124 -9.65 -7.90 17.49
CA LEU A 124 -10.53 -7.16 18.38
C LEU A 124 -9.74 -6.77 19.65
N GLU A 125 -9.78 -5.51 20.03
CA GLU A 125 -9.14 -5.00 21.24
C GLU A 125 -10.19 -4.90 22.36
N GLU A 126 -9.89 -5.47 23.53
CA GLU A 126 -10.82 -5.58 24.66
C GLU A 126 -11.30 -4.22 25.19
N ASP A 127 -10.44 -3.20 25.20
CA ASP A 127 -10.73 -1.86 25.73
C ASP A 127 -11.12 -0.84 24.65
N SER A 128 -11.43 -1.29 23.44
CA SER A 128 -11.77 -0.37 22.35
C SER A 128 -13.26 0.04 22.38
N ASN A 129 -13.53 1.31 22.08
CA ASN A 129 -14.88 1.81 21.85
C ASN A 129 -15.39 1.49 20.43
N ASP A 130 -14.86 0.45 19.79
CA ASP A 130 -15.16 0.10 18.43
C ASP A 130 -16.56 -0.48 18.27
N ARG A 131 -17.24 -0.10 17.20
CA ARG A 131 -18.56 -0.63 16.85
C ARG A 131 -18.41 -1.89 16.04
N ILE A 132 -18.67 -3.04 16.63
CA ILE A 132 -18.57 -4.36 16.01
C ILE A 132 -19.83 -4.80 15.24
N SER A 133 -20.84 -3.93 15.08
CA SER A 133 -22.11 -4.28 14.44
C SER A 133 -21.96 -4.87 13.03
N ASN A 134 -20.94 -4.42 12.28
CA ASN A 134 -20.65 -4.92 10.94
C ASN A 134 -19.98 -6.31 10.94
N LEU A 135 -19.45 -6.77 12.08
CA LEU A 135 -18.82 -8.07 12.25
C LEU A 135 -19.79 -9.16 12.72
N ILE A 136 -20.93 -8.78 13.30
CA ILE A 136 -21.91 -9.71 13.89
C ILE A 136 -22.26 -10.89 12.94
N PRO A 137 -22.45 -10.70 11.62
CA PRO A 137 -22.78 -11.81 10.73
C PRO A 137 -21.72 -12.91 10.63
N PHE A 138 -20.47 -12.60 10.98
CA PHE A 138 -19.31 -13.49 10.91
C PHE A 138 -18.92 -14.08 12.27
N MET A 139 -19.48 -13.54 13.38
CA MET A 139 -19.08 -13.93 14.73
C MET A 139 -19.66 -15.30 15.10
N LEU A 140 -18.79 -16.17 15.58
CA LEU A 140 -19.14 -17.42 16.23
C LEU A 140 -18.94 -17.28 17.75
N VAL A 141 -19.56 -18.15 18.53
CA VAL A 141 -19.44 -18.12 19.99
C VAL A 141 -17.97 -18.27 20.45
N GLU A 142 -17.20 -19.05 19.70
CA GLU A 142 -15.77 -19.32 19.95
C GLU A 142 -14.89 -18.09 19.69
N ASP A 143 -15.25 -17.20 18.78
CA ASP A 143 -14.44 -16.04 18.39
C ASP A 143 -14.37 -14.97 19.50
N ILE A 144 -15.29 -15.01 20.45
CA ILE A 144 -15.32 -14.07 21.60
C ILE A 144 -14.13 -14.32 22.55
N GLU A 145 -13.68 -15.59 22.65
CA GLU A 145 -12.55 -15.97 23.50
C GLU A 145 -11.20 -15.69 22.84
N ASP A 146 -11.14 -15.76 21.49
CA ASP A 146 -9.89 -15.65 20.73
C ASP A 146 -9.50 -14.20 20.39
N SER A 147 -10.38 -13.20 20.62
CA SER A 147 -10.19 -11.80 20.19
C SER A 147 -9.84 -11.63 18.71
N GLU A 148 -10.12 -12.62 17.89
CA GLU A 148 -9.88 -12.66 16.44
C GLU A 148 -11.11 -13.15 15.68
N LEU A 149 -11.34 -12.60 14.49
CA LEU A 149 -12.45 -12.99 13.63
C LEU A 149 -11.99 -13.13 12.19
N ASP A 150 -12.31 -14.25 11.56
CA ASP A 150 -12.01 -14.50 10.16
C ASP A 150 -13.21 -14.22 9.26
N ILE A 151 -12.98 -13.39 8.24
CA ILE A 151 -13.90 -13.16 7.12
C ILE A 151 -13.33 -13.83 5.90
N CYS A 152 -13.94 -14.91 5.46
CA CYS A 152 -13.54 -15.61 4.25
C CYS A 152 -14.34 -15.09 3.05
N ILE A 153 -13.65 -14.68 2.00
CA ILE A 153 -14.20 -14.10 0.79
C ILE A 153 -13.79 -14.98 -0.38
N ARG A 154 -14.75 -15.49 -1.13
CA ARG A 154 -14.49 -16.28 -2.34
C ARG A 154 -15.04 -15.61 -3.57
N TYR A 155 -14.19 -15.50 -4.56
CA TYR A 155 -14.56 -15.19 -5.94
C TYR A 155 -14.66 -16.52 -6.69
N GLU A 156 -15.88 -16.93 -6.98
CA GLU A 156 -16.19 -18.25 -7.52
C GLU A 156 -17.22 -18.18 -8.64
N VAL A 157 -17.31 -19.22 -9.43
CA VAL A 157 -18.26 -19.32 -10.54
C VAL A 157 -19.70 -19.23 -10.00
N GLU A 158 -20.54 -18.42 -10.64
CA GLU A 158 -21.93 -18.22 -10.23
C GLU A 158 -22.76 -19.47 -10.43
N ASP A 159 -22.73 -20.06 -11.63
CA ASP A 159 -23.41 -21.30 -11.98
C ASP A 159 -22.40 -22.44 -12.25
N PHE A 160 -22.13 -23.22 -11.20
CA PHE A 160 -21.21 -24.33 -11.28
C PHE A 160 -21.70 -25.47 -12.22
N VAL A 161 -22.99 -25.69 -12.31
CA VAL A 161 -23.57 -26.75 -13.18
C VAL A 161 -23.36 -26.39 -14.64
N TYR A 162 -23.64 -25.15 -15.00
CA TYR A 162 -23.38 -24.62 -16.34
C TYR A 162 -21.90 -24.70 -16.70
N PHE A 163 -21.04 -24.25 -15.81
CA PHE A 163 -19.58 -24.34 -16.00
C PHE A 163 -19.08 -25.76 -16.23
N GLN A 164 -19.61 -26.75 -15.48
CA GLN A 164 -19.26 -28.15 -15.71
C GLN A 164 -19.71 -28.68 -17.08
N LEU A 165 -20.88 -28.25 -17.56
CA LEU A 165 -21.38 -28.63 -18.89
C LEU A 165 -20.48 -28.07 -19.99
N GLU A 166 -20.09 -26.80 -19.90
CA GLU A 166 -19.16 -26.15 -20.83
C GLU A 166 -17.78 -26.85 -20.83
N MET A 167 -17.25 -27.16 -19.64
CA MET A 167 -15.99 -27.91 -19.50
C MET A 167 -16.08 -29.31 -20.15
N LYS A 168 -17.19 -30.00 -19.94
CA LYS A 168 -17.39 -31.33 -20.51
C LYS A 168 -17.53 -31.31 -22.04
N GLU A 169 -18.22 -30.31 -22.58
CA GLU A 169 -18.31 -30.11 -24.02
C GLU A 169 -16.95 -29.77 -24.62
N LEU A 170 -16.21 -28.83 -24.00
CA LEU A 170 -14.92 -28.37 -24.47
C LEU A 170 -13.86 -29.48 -24.54
N PHE A 171 -13.90 -30.43 -23.60
CA PHE A 171 -12.91 -31.50 -23.47
C PHE A 171 -13.52 -32.92 -23.73
N SER A 172 -14.64 -32.99 -24.43
CA SER A 172 -15.30 -34.27 -24.78
C SER A 172 -14.41 -35.18 -25.63
N GLU A 173 -13.58 -34.61 -26.52
CA GLU A 173 -12.64 -35.32 -27.40
C GLU A 173 -11.23 -35.47 -26.80
N GLY A 174 -11.03 -35.02 -25.53
CA GLY A 174 -9.76 -35.01 -24.86
C GLY A 174 -9.06 -33.63 -24.90
N LYS A 175 -7.86 -33.56 -24.31
CA LYS A 175 -7.07 -32.31 -24.23
C LYS A 175 -6.05 -32.28 -25.39
N ASP A 176 -6.10 -31.24 -26.21
CA ASP A 176 -5.14 -30.95 -27.27
C ASP A 176 -4.04 -29.96 -26.80
N GLU A 177 -3.11 -29.62 -27.70
CA GLU A 177 -2.01 -28.66 -27.42
C GLU A 177 -2.53 -27.27 -27.04
N ASN A 178 -3.77 -26.91 -27.41
CA ASN A 178 -4.41 -25.63 -27.11
C ASN A 178 -5.38 -25.71 -25.92
N ALA A 179 -5.43 -26.83 -25.20
CA ALA A 179 -6.38 -27.06 -24.12
C ALA A 179 -6.37 -25.95 -23.07
N PHE A 180 -5.19 -25.46 -22.65
CA PHE A 180 -5.08 -24.40 -21.67
C PHE A 180 -5.62 -23.05 -22.20
N SER A 181 -5.37 -22.72 -23.46
CA SER A 181 -5.93 -21.50 -24.07
C SER A 181 -7.45 -21.55 -24.19
N LYS A 182 -8.00 -22.71 -24.54
CA LYS A 182 -9.45 -22.95 -24.57
C LYS A 182 -10.06 -22.79 -23.17
N PHE A 183 -9.41 -23.35 -22.17
CA PHE A 183 -9.82 -23.23 -20.76
C PHE A 183 -9.79 -21.77 -20.27
N LEU A 184 -8.73 -21.00 -20.58
CA LEU A 184 -8.67 -19.59 -20.24
C LEU A 184 -9.79 -18.78 -20.90
N ASN A 185 -10.11 -19.07 -22.18
CA ASN A 185 -11.21 -18.42 -22.86
C ASN A 185 -12.57 -18.75 -22.22
N LEU A 186 -12.76 -19.98 -21.76
CA LEU A 186 -13.95 -20.35 -21.00
C LEU A 186 -14.03 -19.55 -19.69
N LEU A 187 -12.95 -19.48 -18.92
CA LEU A 187 -12.91 -18.70 -17.68
C LEU A 187 -13.18 -17.19 -17.91
N HIS A 188 -12.75 -16.63 -19.03
CA HIS A 188 -13.03 -15.23 -19.38
C HIS A 188 -14.52 -14.98 -19.69
N ASN A 189 -15.23 -15.98 -20.20
CA ASN A 189 -16.64 -15.88 -20.55
C ASN A 189 -17.58 -16.40 -19.45
N THR A 190 -17.02 -16.89 -18.34
CA THR A 190 -17.79 -17.39 -17.21
C THR A 190 -18.16 -16.23 -16.28
N ASP A 191 -19.40 -16.25 -15.78
CA ASP A 191 -19.85 -15.30 -14.76
C ASP A 191 -19.41 -15.75 -13.37
N TYR A 192 -18.90 -14.78 -12.61
CA TYR A 192 -18.39 -14.98 -11.26
C TYR A 192 -19.14 -14.15 -10.25
N VAL A 193 -19.20 -14.65 -9.02
CA VAL A 193 -19.82 -13.97 -7.89
C VAL A 193 -18.88 -13.97 -6.69
N LEU A 194 -18.90 -12.90 -5.93
CA LEU A 194 -18.16 -12.80 -4.68
C LEU A 194 -19.10 -13.20 -3.53
N LYS A 195 -18.70 -14.22 -2.77
CA LYS A 195 -19.45 -14.73 -1.62
C LYS A 195 -18.64 -14.60 -0.34
N TYR A 196 -19.34 -14.33 0.74
CA TYR A 196 -18.77 -14.22 2.07
C TYR A 196 -19.11 -15.45 2.91
N TYR A 197 -18.13 -15.88 3.71
CA TYR A 197 -18.25 -17.05 4.57
C TYR A 197 -17.65 -16.73 5.94
N ASP A 198 -18.15 -17.42 6.96
CA ASP A 198 -17.54 -17.43 8.29
C ASP A 198 -16.32 -18.37 8.37
N LYS A 199 -15.67 -18.44 9.54
CA LYS A 199 -14.53 -19.34 9.83
C LYS A 199 -14.83 -20.83 9.50
N ASN A 200 -16.09 -21.25 9.66
CA ASN A 200 -16.54 -22.63 9.39
C ASN A 200 -16.99 -22.85 7.94
N MET A 201 -16.74 -21.90 7.06
CA MET A 201 -17.18 -21.93 5.65
C MET A 201 -18.71 -21.98 5.50
N SER A 202 -19.47 -21.46 6.46
CA SER A 202 -20.91 -21.26 6.33
C SER A 202 -21.16 -19.95 5.57
N LYS A 203 -21.96 -20.02 4.52
CA LYS A 203 -22.26 -18.86 3.68
C LYS A 203 -23.05 -17.81 4.46
N ILE A 204 -22.62 -16.56 4.35
CA ILE A 204 -23.29 -15.41 4.93
C ILE A 204 -24.29 -14.84 3.91
N ASP A 205 -25.58 -14.96 4.21
CA ASP A 205 -26.69 -14.53 3.34
C ASP A 205 -27.18 -13.09 3.65
N VAL A 206 -26.25 -12.22 4.07
CA VAL A 206 -26.53 -10.80 4.32
C VAL A 206 -25.91 -9.97 3.19
N ASP A 207 -26.58 -8.86 2.82
CA ASP A 207 -26.00 -7.87 1.88
C ASP A 207 -24.87 -7.11 2.60
N PHE A 208 -23.71 -7.77 2.66
CA PHE A 208 -22.51 -7.25 3.30
C PHE A 208 -21.57 -6.66 2.25
N LYS A 209 -21.04 -5.46 2.56
CA LYS A 209 -20.00 -4.81 1.77
C LYS A 209 -18.80 -4.55 2.65
N LEU A 210 -17.63 -5.00 2.23
CA LEU A 210 -16.39 -4.80 2.98
C LEU A 210 -16.08 -3.31 3.21
N SER A 211 -16.49 -2.43 2.30
CA SER A 211 -16.39 -0.96 2.45
C SER A 211 -17.16 -0.39 3.65
N ASN A 212 -18.09 -1.15 4.25
CA ASN A 212 -18.76 -0.77 5.51
C ASN A 212 -17.89 -1.05 6.73
N LEU A 213 -16.93 -1.98 6.63
CA LEU A 213 -16.05 -2.41 7.71
C LEU A 213 -14.65 -1.79 7.60
N MET A 214 -14.17 -1.59 6.38
CA MET A 214 -12.80 -1.15 6.13
C MET A 214 -12.77 0.03 5.17
N GLU A 215 -11.77 0.86 5.33
CA GLU A 215 -11.47 1.96 4.45
C GLU A 215 -10.00 1.91 4.07
N LEU A 216 -9.69 2.05 2.78
CA LEU A 216 -8.32 1.98 2.26
C LEU A 216 -8.03 3.21 1.41
N GLN A 217 -7.00 3.95 1.81
CA GLN A 217 -6.42 5.00 0.99
C GLN A 217 -5.12 4.50 0.34
N CYS A 218 -5.13 4.39 -1.00
CA CYS A 218 -3.95 4.05 -1.76
C CYS A 218 -3.23 5.31 -2.27
N ILE A 219 -1.97 5.49 -1.87
CA ILE A 219 -1.10 6.58 -2.27
C ILE A 219 0.05 6.00 -3.10
N LYS A 220 0.12 6.39 -4.39
CA LYS A 220 1.17 5.95 -5.32
C LYS A 220 2.13 7.11 -5.59
N ALA A 221 3.41 6.90 -5.30
CA ALA A 221 4.43 7.91 -5.51
C ALA A 221 4.68 8.28 -6.98
N ASN A 222 4.24 7.46 -7.93
CA ASN A 222 4.53 7.62 -9.37
C ASN A 222 3.59 8.60 -10.12
N HIS A 223 2.78 9.42 -9.43
CA HIS A 223 1.78 10.28 -10.06
C HIS A 223 2.28 11.70 -10.44
N LEU A 224 3.59 11.93 -10.48
CA LEU A 224 4.17 13.19 -10.99
C LEU A 224 3.99 13.27 -12.52
N LYS A 225 2.78 13.61 -12.99
CA LYS A 225 2.43 13.60 -14.43
C LYS A 225 2.63 14.94 -15.14
N ASN A 226 2.67 16.05 -14.40
CA ASN A 226 2.74 17.40 -14.93
C ASN A 226 3.45 18.37 -13.97
N ASP A 227 3.79 19.54 -14.48
CA ASP A 227 4.50 20.60 -13.75
C ASP A 227 3.63 21.31 -12.69
N HIS A 228 2.35 20.91 -12.54
CA HIS A 228 1.36 21.51 -11.64
C HIS A 228 0.67 20.50 -10.73
N CYS A 229 1.34 19.38 -10.45
CA CYS A 229 0.74 18.29 -9.66
C CYS A 229 0.42 18.69 -8.21
N LEU A 230 1.26 19.53 -7.58
CA LEU A 230 1.00 20.08 -6.25
C LEU A 230 -0.18 21.05 -6.25
N THR A 231 -0.19 21.98 -7.22
CA THR A 231 -1.30 22.90 -7.41
C THR A 231 -2.62 22.14 -7.53
N ASP A 232 -2.66 21.08 -8.33
CA ASP A 232 -3.85 20.24 -8.51
C ASP A 232 -4.24 19.50 -7.22
N ALA A 233 -3.27 18.98 -6.47
CA ALA A 233 -3.51 18.26 -5.22
C ALA A 233 -4.07 19.19 -4.14
N PHE A 234 -3.46 20.34 -3.91
CA PHE A 234 -3.92 21.30 -2.90
C PHE A 234 -5.25 21.95 -3.28
N ASN A 235 -5.48 22.20 -4.58
CA ASN A 235 -6.77 22.71 -5.05
C ASN A 235 -7.93 21.76 -4.74
N LYS A 236 -7.74 20.45 -4.80
CA LYS A 236 -8.77 19.47 -4.39
C LYS A 236 -9.12 19.64 -2.93
N ILE A 237 -8.12 19.77 -2.05
CA ILE A 237 -8.31 19.94 -0.61
C ILE A 237 -9.04 21.25 -0.32
N ILE A 238 -8.60 22.35 -0.92
CA ILE A 238 -9.17 23.67 -0.70
C ILE A 238 -10.61 23.72 -1.22
N ASN A 239 -10.88 23.21 -2.43
CA ASN A 239 -12.22 23.16 -2.97
C ASN A 239 -13.15 22.34 -2.07
N TYR A 240 -12.71 21.20 -1.58
CA TYR A 240 -13.48 20.40 -0.62
C TYR A 240 -13.81 21.18 0.66
N ARG A 241 -12.83 21.91 1.22
CA ARG A 241 -13.04 22.75 2.42
C ARG A 241 -14.05 23.87 2.16
N TYR A 242 -13.96 24.55 1.03
CA TYR A 242 -14.92 25.60 0.66
C TYR A 242 -16.33 25.05 0.39
N ASP A 243 -16.43 23.84 -0.15
CA ASP A 243 -17.72 23.20 -0.41
C ASP A 243 -18.42 22.69 0.84
N ASN A 244 -17.66 22.25 1.85
CA ASN A 244 -18.21 21.57 3.02
C ASN A 244 -18.07 22.38 4.32
N ILE A 245 -17.00 23.14 4.51
CA ILE A 245 -16.68 23.83 5.76
C ILE A 245 -16.91 25.34 5.63
N PHE A 246 -16.36 25.96 4.58
CA PHE A 246 -16.35 27.41 4.37
C PHE A 246 -17.35 27.88 3.31
N GLN A 247 -18.57 27.33 3.35
CA GLN A 247 -19.62 27.63 2.35
C GLN A 247 -20.04 29.10 2.32
N LYS A 248 -19.98 29.79 3.47
CA LYS A 248 -20.32 31.22 3.55
C LYS A 248 -19.28 32.07 2.82
N GLU A 249 -18.03 31.81 3.12
CA GLU A 249 -16.89 32.47 2.50
C GLU A 249 -16.85 32.19 0.99
N LYS A 250 -17.14 30.96 0.55
CA LYS A 250 -17.27 30.64 -0.90
C LYS A 250 -18.34 31.48 -1.56
N LYS A 251 -19.50 31.65 -0.92
CA LYS A 251 -20.60 32.50 -1.46
C LYS A 251 -20.20 33.97 -1.54
N GLU A 252 -19.44 34.48 -0.59
CA GLU A 252 -18.95 35.86 -0.61
C GLU A 252 -17.96 36.07 -1.76
N VAL A 253 -16.96 35.20 -1.89
CA VAL A 253 -16.01 35.25 -3.00
C VAL A 253 -16.70 35.10 -4.35
N THR A 254 -17.69 34.20 -4.48
CA THR A 254 -18.48 34.04 -5.72
C THR A 254 -19.21 35.32 -6.10
N LYS A 255 -19.82 36.03 -5.15
CA LYS A 255 -20.47 37.31 -5.40
C LYS A 255 -19.49 38.40 -5.85
N GLU A 256 -18.28 38.41 -5.31
CA GLU A 256 -17.24 39.34 -5.74
C GLU A 256 -16.77 39.01 -7.15
N LEU A 257 -16.60 37.72 -7.49
CA LEU A 257 -16.27 37.28 -8.85
C LEU A 257 -17.36 37.65 -9.86
N GLU A 258 -18.64 37.57 -9.50
CA GLU A 258 -19.75 38.01 -10.33
C GLU A 258 -19.66 39.52 -10.67
N LYS A 259 -19.31 40.36 -9.70
CA LYS A 259 -19.06 41.79 -9.94
C LYS A 259 -17.89 42.01 -10.88
N ILE A 260 -16.76 41.34 -10.62
CA ILE A 260 -15.56 41.42 -11.48
C ILE A 260 -15.90 40.96 -12.90
N ASN A 261 -16.64 39.87 -13.07
CA ASN A 261 -17.09 39.40 -14.39
C ASN A 261 -17.98 40.41 -15.09
N HIS A 262 -18.87 41.07 -14.36
CA HIS A 262 -19.71 42.13 -14.92
C HIS A 262 -18.86 43.30 -15.42
N ASP A 263 -17.96 43.83 -14.59
CA ASP A 263 -17.10 44.96 -14.91
C ASP A 263 -16.16 44.67 -16.09
N LEU A 264 -15.57 43.45 -16.10
CA LEU A 264 -14.72 43.00 -17.21
C LEU A 264 -15.55 42.84 -18.51
N THR A 265 -16.74 42.26 -18.41
CA THR A 265 -17.63 42.09 -19.59
C THR A 265 -18.00 43.44 -20.15
N GLU A 266 -18.38 44.42 -19.32
CA GLU A 266 -18.70 45.78 -19.76
C GLU A 266 -17.53 46.43 -20.49
N ASN A 267 -16.31 46.32 -19.91
CA ASN A 267 -15.11 46.84 -20.52
C ASN A 267 -14.76 46.17 -21.86
N ILE A 268 -14.88 44.83 -21.95
CA ILE A 268 -14.64 44.06 -23.18
C ILE A 268 -15.66 44.41 -24.25
N THR A 269 -16.94 44.49 -23.88
CA THR A 269 -18.03 44.83 -24.81
C THR A 269 -17.80 46.23 -25.37
N LYS A 270 -17.54 47.21 -24.53
CA LYS A 270 -17.34 48.60 -24.94
C LYS A 270 -16.13 48.81 -25.85
N ASN A 271 -15.04 48.09 -25.59
CA ASN A 271 -13.78 48.32 -26.30
C ASN A 271 -13.57 47.39 -27.51
N HIS A 272 -14.15 46.21 -27.49
CA HIS A 272 -13.83 45.18 -28.49
C HIS A 272 -15.08 44.60 -29.21
N THR A 273 -16.14 44.27 -28.47
CA THR A 273 -17.30 43.57 -29.08
C THR A 273 -18.01 44.42 -30.11
N ASP A 274 -18.18 45.71 -29.85
CA ASP A 274 -18.85 46.64 -30.78
C ASP A 274 -18.04 46.83 -32.07
N VAL A 275 -16.71 46.85 -32.00
CA VAL A 275 -15.84 46.89 -33.15
C VAL A 275 -15.98 45.62 -33.98
N ILE A 276 -15.93 44.44 -33.34
CA ILE A 276 -16.06 43.15 -33.99
C ILE A 276 -17.45 43.03 -34.67
N ARG A 277 -18.51 43.43 -33.97
CA ARG A 277 -19.88 43.43 -34.49
C ARG A 277 -20.02 44.31 -35.73
N ASN A 278 -19.43 45.50 -35.72
CA ASN A 278 -19.46 46.42 -36.84
C ASN A 278 -18.73 45.87 -38.07
N VAL A 279 -17.54 45.28 -37.85
CA VAL A 279 -16.79 44.63 -38.95
C VAL A 279 -17.54 43.42 -39.52
N LEU A 280 -18.15 42.61 -38.68
CA LEU A 280 -18.93 41.45 -39.11
C LEU A 280 -20.20 41.86 -39.88
N LYS A 281 -20.86 42.95 -39.51
CA LYS A 281 -22.01 43.48 -40.25
C LYS A 281 -21.65 43.93 -41.67
N GLU A 282 -20.44 44.47 -41.89
CA GLU A 282 -19.96 44.86 -43.20
C GLU A 282 -19.57 43.67 -44.09
N LEU A 283 -19.12 42.57 -43.47
CA LEU A 283 -18.63 41.38 -44.18
C LEU A 283 -19.74 40.37 -44.51
N ILE A 284 -20.77 40.28 -43.68
CA ILE A 284 -21.80 39.24 -43.77
C ILE A 284 -23.14 39.86 -43.38
N SER A 285 -24.19 39.66 -44.20
CA SER A 285 -25.56 40.07 -43.86
C SER A 285 -26.13 39.17 -42.75
N MET A 286 -25.64 39.34 -41.53
CA MET A 286 -26.10 38.61 -40.34
C MET A 286 -27.21 39.39 -39.64
N GLU A 287 -28.45 39.32 -40.16
CA GLU A 287 -29.58 39.95 -39.49
C GLU A 287 -30.02 39.26 -38.19
N ARG A 288 -29.60 38.01 -37.95
CA ARG A 288 -30.06 37.19 -36.80
C ARG A 288 -28.96 36.63 -35.87
N MET A 289 -27.68 36.83 -36.19
CA MET A 289 -26.55 36.36 -35.35
C MET A 289 -25.64 37.51 -35.00
N GLY A 290 -25.25 37.58 -33.71
CA GLY A 290 -24.26 38.52 -33.19
C GLY A 290 -23.20 37.78 -32.40
N VAL A 291 -22.00 38.37 -32.28
CA VAL A 291 -20.94 37.90 -31.41
C VAL A 291 -21.01 38.70 -30.10
N ASP A 292 -20.94 38.00 -28.97
CA ASP A 292 -20.80 38.60 -27.65
C ASP A 292 -19.60 38.01 -26.96
N LEU A 293 -18.87 38.84 -26.18
CA LEU A 293 -17.72 38.45 -25.41
C LEU A 293 -18.02 38.74 -23.94
N SER A 294 -18.02 37.74 -23.14
CA SER A 294 -18.24 37.86 -21.69
C SER A 294 -17.09 37.27 -20.90
N ALA A 295 -16.77 37.87 -19.75
CA ALA A 295 -15.86 37.31 -18.80
C ALA A 295 -16.59 36.19 -18.01
N ASP A 296 -15.90 35.09 -17.77
CA ASP A 296 -16.42 33.93 -17.03
C ASP A 296 -15.33 33.40 -16.07
N ILE A 297 -15.10 34.16 -14.99
CA ILE A 297 -14.21 33.75 -13.91
C ILE A 297 -15.10 33.09 -12.84
N THR A 298 -15.00 31.78 -12.72
CA THR A 298 -15.66 31.02 -11.66
C THR A 298 -14.73 30.76 -10.50
N PHE A 299 -15.27 30.40 -9.33
CA PHE A 299 -14.46 30.02 -8.16
C PHE A 299 -13.48 28.88 -8.52
N ASP A 300 -13.92 27.88 -9.24
CA ASP A 300 -13.08 26.75 -9.64
C ASP A 300 -11.95 27.14 -10.60
N LYS A 301 -12.23 28.09 -11.55
CA LYS A 301 -11.19 28.66 -12.42
C LYS A 301 -10.19 29.52 -11.64
N LEU A 302 -10.70 30.31 -10.66
CA LEU A 302 -9.83 31.08 -9.77
C LEU A 302 -8.85 30.18 -9.04
N MET A 303 -9.34 29.10 -8.43
CA MET A 303 -8.50 28.17 -7.66
C MET A 303 -7.51 27.41 -8.54
N ARG A 304 -7.94 26.97 -9.73
CA ARG A 304 -7.11 26.15 -10.62
C ARG A 304 -6.04 26.94 -11.36
N ASP A 305 -6.42 28.10 -11.91
CA ASP A 305 -5.60 28.77 -12.92
C ASP A 305 -4.90 30.02 -12.38
N LEU A 306 -5.41 30.61 -11.29
CA LEU A 306 -4.92 31.88 -10.77
C LEU A 306 -4.19 31.77 -9.41
N ILE A 307 -4.44 30.70 -8.63
CA ILE A 307 -3.69 30.45 -7.40
C ILE A 307 -2.50 29.57 -7.72
N LYS A 308 -1.32 30.05 -7.37
CA LYS A 308 -0.05 29.33 -7.54
C LYS A 308 0.46 28.86 -6.19
N TYR A 309 1.03 27.67 -6.17
CA TYR A 309 1.76 27.15 -5.03
C TYR A 309 3.25 27.36 -5.28
N GLU A 310 3.92 27.92 -4.30
CA GLU A 310 5.34 28.24 -4.36
C GLU A 310 6.00 27.70 -3.10
N TYR A 311 7.23 27.23 -3.24
CA TYR A 311 8.06 26.90 -2.10
C TYR A 311 8.74 28.14 -1.58
N ILE A 312 8.99 28.21 -0.27
CA ILE A 312 9.72 29.31 0.36
C ILE A 312 11.06 28.75 0.84
N GLU A 313 12.14 29.28 0.30
CA GLU A 313 13.51 28.97 0.72
C GLU A 313 14.27 30.29 0.94
N ASP A 314 14.78 30.48 2.14
CA ASP A 314 15.51 31.72 2.52
C ASP A 314 14.80 33.03 2.10
N ASP A 315 13.49 33.13 2.36
CA ASP A 315 12.61 34.25 1.99
C ASP A 315 12.37 34.43 0.47
N ALA A 316 12.82 33.52 -0.36
CA ALA A 316 12.54 33.51 -1.80
C ALA A 316 11.42 32.55 -2.15
N ASN A 317 10.47 33.00 -2.97
CA ASN A 317 9.42 32.16 -3.54
C ASN A 317 9.95 31.42 -4.75
N ILE A 318 9.94 30.08 -4.68
CA ILE A 318 10.40 29.19 -5.75
C ILE A 318 9.18 28.56 -6.41
N PRO A 319 8.97 28.75 -7.72
CA PRO A 319 7.89 28.11 -8.45
C PRO A 319 7.95 26.58 -8.38
N GLU A 320 6.79 25.93 -8.37
CA GLU A 320 6.64 24.46 -8.26
C GLU A 320 7.55 23.69 -9.23
N ASN A 321 7.65 24.14 -10.48
CA ASN A 321 8.42 23.50 -11.53
C ASN A 321 9.96 23.61 -11.39
N GLN A 322 10.44 24.41 -10.46
CA GLN A 322 11.88 24.56 -10.15
C GLN A 322 12.29 23.70 -8.95
N PHE A 323 11.37 23.07 -8.27
CA PHE A 323 11.66 22.25 -7.11
C PHE A 323 12.07 20.83 -7.50
N GLY A 324 12.93 20.20 -6.69
CA GLY A 324 13.42 18.86 -6.98
C GLY A 324 12.31 17.81 -6.85
N LEU A 325 12.23 16.86 -7.80
CA LEU A 325 11.20 15.83 -7.86
C LEU A 325 11.03 15.03 -6.57
N GLY A 326 12.10 14.83 -5.80
CA GLY A 326 12.04 14.10 -4.53
C GLY A 326 11.23 14.83 -3.46
N TYR A 327 11.41 16.15 -3.34
CA TYR A 327 10.61 16.98 -2.43
C TYR A 327 9.17 17.08 -2.90
N THR A 328 8.96 17.26 -4.20
CA THR A 328 7.62 17.29 -4.80
C THR A 328 6.87 15.99 -4.49
N ASN A 329 7.53 14.84 -4.62
CA ASN A 329 6.92 13.54 -4.29
C ASN A 329 6.55 13.44 -2.80
N LEU A 330 7.43 13.86 -1.90
CA LEU A 330 7.14 13.89 -0.46
C LEU A 330 5.91 14.76 -0.15
N VAL A 331 5.85 15.97 -0.70
CA VAL A 331 4.71 16.88 -0.49
C VAL A 331 3.43 16.32 -1.09
N MET A 332 3.51 15.61 -2.24
CA MET A 332 2.36 14.93 -2.85
C MET A 332 1.81 13.80 -1.96
N ILE A 333 2.69 13.01 -1.33
CA ILE A 333 2.27 11.98 -0.36
C ILE A 333 1.54 12.65 0.82
N ILE A 334 2.09 13.73 1.37
CA ILE A 334 1.47 14.49 2.47
C ILE A 334 0.13 15.07 2.02
N ALA A 335 0.05 15.68 0.85
CA ALA A 335 -1.19 16.23 0.31
C ALA A 335 -2.27 15.14 0.11
N ALA A 336 -1.89 13.94 -0.34
CA ALA A 336 -2.82 12.83 -0.48
C ALA A 336 -3.36 12.34 0.88
N ILE A 337 -2.52 12.29 1.92
CA ILE A 337 -2.94 11.97 3.28
C ILE A 337 -3.89 13.06 3.81
N MET A 338 -3.55 14.33 3.59
CA MET A 338 -4.41 15.46 3.98
C MET A 338 -5.77 15.40 3.29
N ASP A 339 -5.84 15.17 1.98
CA ASP A 339 -7.10 15.04 1.23
C ASP A 339 -7.98 13.90 1.79
N TYR A 340 -7.36 12.76 2.08
CA TYR A 340 -8.05 11.64 2.72
C TYR A 340 -8.62 12.03 4.09
N MET A 341 -7.80 12.64 4.96
CA MET A 341 -8.23 13.04 6.30
C MET A 341 -9.33 14.10 6.28
N GLU A 342 -9.31 15.03 5.31
CA GLU A 342 -10.38 16.03 5.15
C GLU A 342 -11.72 15.40 4.78
N ARG A 343 -11.70 14.37 3.94
CA ARG A 343 -12.91 13.70 3.44
C ARG A 343 -13.42 12.62 4.37
N TYR A 344 -12.62 12.21 5.34
CA TYR A 344 -12.94 11.10 6.22
C TYR A 344 -14.19 11.41 7.08
N PRO A 345 -15.26 10.61 7.00
CA PRO A 345 -16.49 10.87 7.70
C PRO A 345 -16.33 10.69 9.22
N ASP A 346 -16.81 11.63 10.03
CA ASP A 346 -16.75 11.54 11.49
C ASP A 346 -17.46 10.29 12.03
N SER A 347 -18.48 9.78 11.33
CA SER A 347 -19.19 8.56 11.69
C SER A 347 -18.37 7.27 11.52
N SER A 348 -17.23 7.32 10.81
CA SER A 348 -16.42 6.15 10.50
C SER A 348 -15.33 5.88 11.54
N PHE A 349 -15.06 6.82 12.46
CA PHE A 349 -13.92 6.74 13.40
C PHE A 349 -13.85 5.46 14.23
N ASN A 350 -14.98 4.99 14.75
CA ASN A 350 -15.05 3.82 15.62
C ASN A 350 -15.77 2.64 14.96
N SER A 351 -16.09 2.74 13.67
CA SER A 351 -16.87 1.72 12.97
C SER A 351 -16.13 1.05 11.82
N LYS A 352 -14.98 1.58 11.44
CA LYS A 352 -14.19 1.06 10.32
C LYS A 352 -12.71 0.92 10.70
N ILE A 353 -12.07 -0.05 10.07
CA ILE A 353 -10.63 -0.24 10.07
C ILE A 353 -10.04 0.67 9.01
N ASN A 354 -9.10 1.53 9.39
CA ASN A 354 -8.48 2.51 8.50
C ASN A 354 -7.11 2.03 8.05
N LEU A 355 -6.95 1.88 6.74
CA LEU A 355 -5.71 1.48 6.11
C LEU A 355 -5.19 2.61 5.21
N ILE A 356 -3.94 3.00 5.38
CA ILE A 356 -3.22 3.92 4.50
C ILE A 356 -2.10 3.15 3.85
N SER A 357 -2.19 2.93 2.54
CA SER A 357 -1.14 2.29 1.76
C SER A 357 -0.33 3.33 0.99
N ILE A 358 1.00 3.28 1.15
CA ILE A 358 1.94 4.13 0.42
C ILE A 358 2.82 3.21 -0.42
N GLU A 359 2.65 3.29 -1.75
CA GLU A 359 3.40 2.45 -2.68
C GLU A 359 4.66 3.16 -3.19
N GLU A 360 5.81 2.54 -2.98
CA GLU A 360 7.14 2.94 -3.49
C GLU A 360 7.46 4.43 -3.22
N PRO A 361 7.40 4.90 -1.94
CA PRO A 361 7.63 6.30 -1.61
C PRO A 361 9.03 6.78 -1.99
N GLU A 362 10.00 5.88 -2.11
CA GLU A 362 11.38 6.16 -2.50
C GLU A 362 11.54 6.74 -3.90
N THR A 363 10.52 6.66 -4.74
CA THR A 363 10.58 7.12 -6.13
C THR A 363 10.97 8.59 -6.19
N PHE A 364 12.06 8.89 -6.92
CA PHE A 364 12.71 10.20 -7.04
C PHE A 364 13.34 10.76 -5.76
N MET A 365 13.23 10.08 -4.61
CA MET A 365 13.83 10.56 -3.35
C MET A 365 15.31 10.19 -3.25
N HIS A 366 16.13 11.17 -2.83
CA HIS A 366 17.51 10.89 -2.44
C HIS A 366 17.54 9.97 -1.20
N PRO A 367 18.54 9.07 -1.05
CA PRO A 367 18.65 8.14 0.08
C PRO A 367 18.41 8.75 1.46
N GLN A 368 19.00 9.94 1.73
CA GLN A 368 18.78 10.65 3.00
C GLN A 368 17.32 11.06 3.24
N MET A 369 16.60 11.43 2.17
CA MET A 369 15.17 11.74 2.29
C MET A 369 14.34 10.48 2.56
N GLN A 370 14.71 9.35 1.98
CA GLN A 370 14.05 8.06 2.24
C GLN A 370 14.17 7.67 3.71
N GLU A 371 15.34 7.86 4.30
CA GLU A 371 15.59 7.63 5.73
C GLU A 371 14.76 8.56 6.62
N LEU A 372 14.72 9.85 6.28
CA LEU A 372 13.92 10.85 7.01
C LEU A 372 12.43 10.59 6.85
N PHE A 373 11.98 10.17 5.68
CA PHE A 373 10.60 9.82 5.42
C PHE A 373 10.10 8.74 6.38
N ILE A 374 10.78 7.58 6.43
CA ILE A 374 10.34 6.48 7.29
C ILE A 374 10.44 6.81 8.78
N LYS A 375 11.38 7.68 9.17
CA LYS A 375 11.50 8.12 10.56
C LYS A 375 10.35 9.00 11.01
N ASN A 376 9.82 9.83 10.12
CA ASN A 376 8.90 10.89 10.51
C ASN A 376 7.47 10.69 10.01
N ILE A 377 7.20 9.67 9.18
CA ILE A 377 5.87 9.50 8.57
C ILE A 377 4.76 9.31 9.60
N ASN A 378 5.00 8.55 10.67
CA ASN A 378 4.00 8.32 11.71
C ASN A 378 3.67 9.61 12.46
N GLU A 379 4.71 10.38 12.81
CA GLU A 379 4.53 11.66 13.48
C GLU A 379 3.80 12.67 12.59
N ALA A 380 4.13 12.71 11.31
CA ALA A 380 3.42 13.54 10.34
C ALA A 380 1.93 13.18 10.27
N ILE A 381 1.59 11.89 10.24
CA ILE A 381 0.20 11.41 10.27
C ILE A 381 -0.48 11.75 11.59
N ARG A 382 0.18 11.56 12.75
CA ARG A 382 -0.34 11.95 14.07
C ARG A 382 -0.64 13.44 14.15
N VAL A 383 0.27 14.30 13.68
CA VAL A 383 0.07 15.76 13.63
C VAL A 383 -1.15 16.11 12.77
N LEU A 384 -1.31 15.47 11.61
CA LEU A 384 -2.48 15.68 10.75
C LEU A 384 -3.79 15.25 11.43
N LEU A 385 -3.81 14.10 12.10
CA LEU A 385 -4.97 13.60 12.83
C LEU A 385 -5.33 14.51 14.02
N SER A 386 -4.34 14.91 14.81
CA SER A 386 -4.55 15.80 15.98
C SER A 386 -5.08 17.16 15.56
N SER A 387 -4.66 17.70 14.41
CA SER A 387 -5.15 18.99 13.88
C SER A 387 -6.66 18.99 13.60
N LYS A 388 -7.27 17.80 13.51
CA LYS A 388 -8.69 17.59 13.25
C LYS A 388 -9.50 17.18 14.49
N ASN A 389 -8.88 17.13 15.67
CA ASN A 389 -9.46 16.55 16.90
C ASN A 389 -9.95 15.10 16.68
N LYS A 390 -9.22 14.35 15.85
CA LYS A 390 -9.58 13.00 15.45
C LYS A 390 -8.52 12.06 16.00
N ASP A 391 -8.91 11.22 16.94
CA ASP A 391 -8.10 10.12 17.46
C ASP A 391 -8.44 8.87 16.64
N VAL A 392 -7.87 8.78 15.44
CA VAL A 392 -8.10 7.67 14.51
C VAL A 392 -6.88 6.77 14.51
N ASN A 393 -7.09 5.53 14.88
CA ASN A 393 -6.09 4.49 14.68
C ASN A 393 -6.05 4.13 13.19
N SER A 394 -4.96 4.47 12.52
CA SER A 394 -4.73 4.10 11.14
C SER A 394 -3.55 3.14 11.06
N GLN A 395 -3.74 2.01 10.38
CA GLN A 395 -2.64 1.11 10.04
C GLN A 395 -1.99 1.59 8.74
N ILE A 396 -0.68 1.77 8.78
CA ILE A 396 0.10 2.24 7.63
C ILE A 396 0.78 1.05 6.98
N ILE A 397 0.62 0.91 5.68
CA ILE A 397 1.24 -0.14 4.87
C ILE A 397 2.17 0.53 3.86
N ILE A 398 3.45 0.26 3.92
CA ILE A 398 4.43 0.81 2.97
C ILE A 398 5.00 -0.34 2.14
N THR A 399 4.87 -0.26 0.82
CA THR A 399 5.58 -1.16 -0.09
C THR A 399 6.83 -0.47 -0.60
N THR A 400 7.98 -1.14 -0.56
CA THR A 400 9.25 -0.53 -0.97
C THR A 400 10.23 -1.54 -1.58
N HIS A 401 11.11 -1.01 -2.43
CA HIS A 401 12.34 -1.68 -2.91
C HIS A 401 13.60 -1.05 -2.31
N SER A 402 13.45 -0.06 -1.42
CA SER A 402 14.57 0.70 -0.88
C SER A 402 15.25 -0.02 0.27
N SER A 403 16.53 -0.31 0.09
CA SER A 403 17.41 -0.75 1.17
C SER A 403 17.59 0.35 2.24
N HIS A 404 17.45 1.64 1.89
CA HIS A 404 17.58 2.76 2.81
C HIS A 404 16.37 2.85 3.75
N ILE A 405 15.15 2.70 3.23
CA ILE A 405 13.92 2.67 4.05
C ILE A 405 13.98 1.49 5.02
N LEU A 406 14.30 0.29 4.51
CA LEU A 406 14.44 -0.91 5.34
C LEU A 406 15.52 -0.74 6.43
N ASN A 407 16.70 -0.28 6.04
CA ASN A 407 17.81 -0.06 6.95
C ASN A 407 17.45 0.96 8.05
N SER A 408 16.81 2.06 7.68
CA SER A 408 16.39 3.09 8.63
C SER A 408 15.35 2.54 9.61
N LYS A 409 14.36 1.75 9.14
CA LYS A 409 13.39 1.10 10.04
C LYS A 409 14.05 0.13 11.02
N ILE A 410 14.93 -0.76 10.55
CA ILE A 410 15.61 -1.73 11.41
C ILE A 410 16.52 -1.02 12.44
N HIS A 411 17.26 0.03 12.01
CA HIS A 411 18.23 0.69 12.89
C HIS A 411 17.61 1.63 13.90
N SER A 412 16.54 2.32 13.54
CA SER A 412 15.92 3.31 14.41
C SER A 412 15.17 2.64 15.58
N ASN A 413 14.52 1.49 15.33
CA ASN A 413 13.79 0.74 16.36
C ASN A 413 14.55 -0.47 16.86
N ASN A 414 15.72 -0.73 16.33
CA ASN A 414 16.51 -1.89 16.66
C ASN A 414 15.71 -3.22 16.58
N THR A 415 14.76 -3.34 15.62
CA THR A 415 13.80 -4.43 15.51
C THR A 415 13.58 -4.88 14.07
N PHE A 416 13.26 -6.18 13.89
CA PHE A 416 12.77 -6.76 12.66
C PHE A 416 11.24 -6.88 12.61
N ASN A 417 10.56 -6.44 13.67
CA ASN A 417 9.11 -6.52 13.73
C ASN A 417 8.44 -5.70 12.61
N ASN A 418 7.25 -6.15 12.19
CA ASN A 418 6.43 -5.48 11.18
C ASN A 418 7.09 -5.38 9.78
N ILE A 419 7.96 -6.32 9.46
CA ILE A 419 8.55 -6.44 8.13
C ILE A 419 8.01 -7.71 7.48
N CYS A 420 7.31 -7.53 6.36
CA CYS A 420 6.79 -8.61 5.54
C CYS A 420 7.68 -8.72 4.28
N TYR A 421 8.42 -9.79 4.16
CA TYR A 421 9.31 -10.05 3.05
C TYR A 421 8.66 -10.97 2.02
N LEU A 422 8.61 -10.51 0.76
CA LEU A 422 8.10 -11.28 -0.37
C LEU A 422 9.23 -11.80 -1.23
N TYR A 423 9.19 -13.09 -1.51
CA TYR A 423 10.14 -13.76 -2.38
C TYR A 423 9.43 -14.74 -3.33
N GLU A 424 10.14 -15.25 -4.31
CA GLU A 424 9.61 -16.25 -5.22
C GLU A 424 10.01 -17.65 -4.74
N ASP A 425 9.02 -18.49 -4.45
CA ASP A 425 9.19 -19.91 -4.16
C ASP A 425 8.48 -20.73 -5.24
N LYS A 426 9.24 -21.54 -6.00
CA LYS A 426 8.73 -22.37 -7.10
C LYS A 426 7.82 -21.61 -8.08
N ARG A 427 8.17 -20.38 -8.45
CA ARG A 427 7.43 -19.45 -9.33
C ARG A 427 6.13 -18.88 -8.74
N ASN A 428 5.82 -19.13 -7.50
CA ASN A 428 4.76 -18.46 -6.77
C ASN A 428 5.34 -17.41 -5.83
N ALA A 429 4.54 -16.41 -5.46
CA ALA A 429 4.90 -15.48 -4.41
C ALA A 429 4.78 -16.18 -3.05
N ALA A 430 5.80 -16.02 -2.23
CA ALA A 430 5.83 -16.51 -0.86
C ALA A 430 6.08 -15.33 0.10
N VAL A 431 5.51 -15.42 1.28
CA VAL A 431 5.56 -14.42 2.33
C VAL A 431 6.35 -14.94 3.52
N ALA A 432 7.30 -14.16 4.00
CA ALA A 432 7.95 -14.35 5.29
C ALA A 432 7.68 -13.13 6.18
N ASN A 433 6.89 -13.31 7.22
CA ASN A 433 6.65 -12.27 8.22
C ASN A 433 7.79 -12.29 9.22
N LEU A 434 8.65 -11.26 9.18
CA LEU A 434 9.82 -11.18 10.04
C LEU A 434 9.46 -10.58 11.40
N ASN A 435 10.07 -11.12 12.43
CA ASN A 435 10.05 -10.58 13.77
C ASN A 435 11.37 -10.92 14.49
N ASN A 436 11.60 -10.30 15.64
CA ASN A 436 12.83 -10.50 16.39
C ASN A 436 13.05 -11.97 16.75
N LYS A 437 12.00 -12.71 17.14
CA LYS A 437 12.09 -14.13 17.54
C LYS A 437 12.52 -15.06 16.39
N ILE A 438 12.01 -14.80 15.17
CA ILE A 438 12.35 -15.60 13.98
C ILE A 438 13.81 -15.37 13.57
N VAL A 439 14.29 -14.13 13.67
CA VAL A 439 15.63 -13.73 13.18
C VAL A 439 16.73 -13.98 14.21
N MET A 440 16.38 -14.17 15.47
CA MET A 440 17.34 -14.33 16.58
C MET A 440 18.34 -15.47 16.33
N PRO A 441 19.66 -15.25 16.48
CA PRO A 441 20.67 -16.25 16.12
C PRO A 441 20.65 -17.53 16.98
N ASN A 442 20.15 -17.44 18.23
CA ASN A 442 20.11 -18.55 19.18
C ASN A 442 18.68 -18.89 19.60
N GLU A 443 18.44 -20.15 20.00
CA GLU A 443 17.13 -20.63 20.47
C GLU A 443 16.74 -20.15 21.88
N HIS A 444 17.61 -19.42 22.58
CA HIS A 444 17.33 -18.88 23.90
C HIS A 444 16.54 -17.58 23.79
N GLU A 445 15.50 -17.48 24.61
CA GLU A 445 14.44 -16.46 24.55
C GLU A 445 14.87 -15.04 24.98
N ASP A 446 16.13 -14.83 25.38
CA ASP A 446 16.62 -13.52 25.80
C ASP A 446 16.83 -12.61 24.56
N GLU A 447 15.88 -11.72 24.31
CA GLU A 447 15.93 -10.70 23.23
C GLU A 447 17.17 -9.80 23.33
N GLU A 448 17.83 -9.75 24.47
CA GLU A 448 19.03 -8.95 24.73
C GLU A 448 20.37 -9.67 24.49
N SER A 449 20.39 -10.82 23.83
CA SER A 449 21.67 -11.50 23.59
C SER A 449 22.64 -10.57 22.83
N GLU A 450 23.92 -10.54 23.26
CA GLU A 450 24.96 -9.75 22.59
C GLU A 450 25.08 -10.10 21.11
N ALA A 451 24.79 -11.35 20.75
CA ALA A 451 24.75 -11.84 19.38
C ALA A 451 23.65 -11.17 18.55
N PHE A 452 22.46 -10.98 19.11
CA PHE A 452 21.35 -10.32 18.44
C PHE A 452 21.57 -8.80 18.32
N LYS A 453 22.08 -8.16 19.38
CA LYS A 453 22.54 -6.75 19.31
C LYS A 453 23.62 -6.55 18.25
N PHE A 454 24.54 -7.50 18.14
CA PHE A 454 25.56 -7.49 17.10
C PHE A 454 24.94 -7.61 15.70
N LEU A 455 24.05 -8.60 15.48
CA LEU A 455 23.36 -8.78 14.22
C LEU A 455 22.63 -7.49 13.78
N LYS A 456 21.82 -6.90 14.67
CA LYS A 456 21.12 -5.64 14.41
C LYS A 456 22.07 -4.50 14.03
N LYS A 457 23.18 -4.31 14.76
CA LYS A 457 24.17 -3.26 14.50
C LYS A 457 24.95 -3.48 13.20
N HIS A 458 25.15 -4.73 12.80
CA HIS A 458 25.88 -5.08 11.57
C HIS A 458 25.01 -5.04 10.32
N ILE A 459 23.68 -5.11 10.43
CA ILE A 459 22.76 -4.89 9.33
C ILE A 459 22.78 -3.39 8.98
N LYS A 460 23.96 -2.90 8.55
CA LYS A 460 24.11 -1.57 7.95
C LYS A 460 24.21 -1.75 6.44
N TYR A 461 23.84 -0.77 5.70
CA TYR A 461 23.86 -0.57 4.25
C TYR A 461 24.08 -1.80 3.34
N LYS A 462 25.13 -2.61 3.54
CA LYS A 462 25.38 -3.79 2.73
C LYS A 462 24.42 -4.94 3.03
N VAL A 463 24.04 -5.14 4.27
CA VAL A 463 23.19 -6.30 4.64
C VAL A 463 21.71 -6.06 4.30
N SER A 464 21.24 -4.82 4.26
CA SER A 464 19.90 -4.54 3.73
C SER A 464 19.77 -4.89 2.24
N GLU A 465 20.86 -4.90 1.49
CA GLU A 465 20.90 -5.40 0.10
C GLU A 465 20.60 -6.90 0.00
N LEU A 466 20.84 -7.67 1.07
CA LEU A 466 20.52 -9.10 1.14
C LEU A 466 19.05 -9.36 0.79
N PHE A 467 18.15 -8.53 1.28
CA PHE A 467 16.71 -8.66 1.03
C PHE A 467 16.30 -8.50 -0.44
N PHE A 468 17.18 -7.92 -1.26
CA PHE A 468 16.92 -7.67 -2.68
C PHE A 468 17.80 -8.51 -3.60
N SER A 469 18.67 -9.35 -3.04
CA SER A 469 19.61 -10.19 -3.79
C SER A 469 18.99 -11.48 -4.30
N ASP A 470 19.49 -12.00 -5.42
CA ASP A 470 19.13 -13.33 -5.94
C ASP A 470 19.84 -14.44 -5.20
N ALA A 471 21.04 -14.15 -4.73
CA ALA A 471 21.86 -15.03 -3.91
C ALA A 471 22.83 -14.20 -3.06
N ALA A 472 23.34 -14.79 -1.99
CA ALA A 472 24.35 -14.17 -1.15
C ALA A 472 25.59 -15.06 -1.04
N ILE A 473 26.77 -14.43 -1.01
CA ILE A 473 28.04 -15.08 -0.74
C ILE A 473 28.63 -14.43 0.50
N PHE A 474 28.85 -15.22 1.55
CA PHE A 474 29.55 -14.78 2.75
C PHE A 474 31.01 -15.10 2.65
N VAL A 475 31.86 -14.10 2.87
CA VAL A 475 33.32 -14.21 2.77
C VAL A 475 33.97 -13.81 4.09
N GLU A 476 35.08 -14.43 4.44
CA GLU A 476 35.78 -14.19 5.71
C GLU A 476 36.68 -12.96 5.68
N GLY A 477 37.14 -12.55 4.50
CA GLY A 477 38.15 -11.54 4.39
C GLY A 477 37.99 -10.57 3.20
N PHE A 478 38.79 -9.53 3.24
CA PHE A 478 38.81 -8.48 2.23
C PHE A 478 39.27 -8.96 0.85
N ALA A 479 40.14 -9.98 0.80
CA ALA A 479 40.65 -10.51 -0.45
C ALA A 479 39.54 -11.15 -1.29
N GLU A 480 38.70 -11.97 -0.67
CA GLU A 480 37.56 -12.61 -1.31
C GLU A 480 36.50 -11.56 -1.74
N ASP A 481 36.23 -10.57 -0.89
CA ASP A 481 35.30 -9.46 -1.19
C ASP A 481 35.71 -8.68 -2.45
N MET A 482 37.01 -8.55 -2.69
CA MET A 482 37.56 -7.89 -3.89
C MET A 482 37.62 -8.79 -5.13
N ILE A 483 37.89 -10.08 -4.96
CA ILE A 483 38.17 -10.99 -6.08
C ILE A 483 36.88 -11.62 -6.61
N ILE A 484 35.96 -12.03 -5.79
CA ILE A 484 34.75 -12.75 -6.17
C ILE A 484 33.89 -11.97 -7.18
N PRO A 485 33.62 -10.63 -7.02
CA PRO A 485 32.86 -9.86 -8.01
C PRO A 485 33.42 -9.99 -9.43
N TYR A 486 34.74 -9.95 -9.56
CA TYR A 486 35.42 -10.09 -10.85
C TYR A 486 35.16 -11.45 -11.54
N TYR A 487 35.10 -12.53 -10.75
CA TYR A 487 34.78 -13.85 -11.30
C TYR A 487 33.29 -13.99 -11.63
N ILE A 488 32.39 -13.43 -10.81
CA ILE A 488 30.95 -13.42 -11.08
C ILE A 488 30.66 -12.74 -12.42
N GLU A 489 31.28 -11.60 -12.70
CA GLU A 489 31.12 -10.88 -13.97
C GLU A 489 31.57 -11.68 -15.19
N LYS A 490 32.59 -12.53 -15.03
CA LYS A 490 33.11 -13.40 -16.12
C LYS A 490 32.24 -14.64 -16.38
N MET A 491 31.42 -15.04 -15.42
CA MET A 491 30.58 -16.23 -15.55
C MET A 491 29.23 -15.86 -16.15
N GLU A 492 28.96 -16.26 -17.41
CA GLU A 492 27.73 -15.92 -18.13
C GLU A 492 26.43 -16.29 -17.35
N GLY A 493 26.46 -17.39 -16.60
CA GLY A 493 25.35 -17.83 -15.77
C GLY A 493 25.08 -16.93 -14.57
N LEU A 494 26.12 -16.41 -13.92
CA LEU A 494 26.03 -15.63 -12.69
C LEU A 494 25.86 -14.14 -12.93
N ARG A 495 26.45 -13.57 -13.97
CA ARG A 495 26.35 -12.12 -14.26
C ARG A 495 24.94 -11.58 -14.50
N LYS A 496 23.95 -12.47 -14.71
CA LYS A 496 22.54 -12.13 -14.91
C LYS A 496 21.76 -12.02 -13.60
N HIS A 497 22.39 -12.40 -12.49
CA HIS A 497 21.80 -12.40 -11.16
C HIS A 497 22.44 -11.34 -10.30
N TYR A 498 21.61 -10.73 -9.43
CA TYR A 498 22.12 -9.81 -8.41
C TYR A 498 22.63 -10.61 -7.21
N ILE A 499 23.93 -10.81 -7.15
CA ILE A 499 24.60 -11.59 -6.11
C ILE A 499 25.31 -10.62 -5.18
N SER A 500 24.88 -10.58 -3.91
CA SER A 500 25.52 -9.76 -2.89
C SER A 500 26.63 -10.53 -2.17
N ILE A 501 27.76 -9.83 -1.94
CA ILE A 501 28.91 -10.39 -1.23
C ILE A 501 29.04 -9.70 0.11
N PHE A 502 29.05 -10.49 1.17
CA PHE A 502 29.12 -10.01 2.55
C PHE A 502 30.39 -10.48 3.22
N ASN A 503 31.22 -9.50 3.60
CA ASN A 503 32.41 -9.77 4.40
C ASN A 503 31.99 -9.83 5.88
N ILE A 504 32.11 -11.02 6.48
CA ILE A 504 31.74 -11.29 7.87
C ILE A 504 32.91 -11.10 8.85
N ASN A 505 34.09 -10.69 8.35
CA ASN A 505 35.29 -10.44 9.17
C ASN A 505 35.58 -11.57 10.18
N GLY A 506 35.50 -12.84 9.78
CA GLY A 506 35.78 -14.00 10.60
C GLY A 506 34.54 -14.75 11.11
N ALA A 507 34.48 -15.13 12.39
CA ALA A 507 33.62 -16.16 12.94
C ALA A 507 32.11 -15.85 13.09
N HIS A 508 31.58 -14.78 12.50
CA HIS A 508 30.19 -14.32 12.77
C HIS A 508 29.14 -14.80 11.74
N GLY A 509 29.51 -15.60 10.76
CA GLY A 509 28.57 -16.08 9.72
C GLY A 509 27.35 -16.82 10.26
N PHE A 510 27.51 -17.56 11.35
CA PHE A 510 26.43 -18.32 11.97
C PHE A 510 25.31 -17.41 12.53
N LEU A 511 25.59 -16.14 12.86
CA LEU A 511 24.60 -15.19 13.36
C LEU A 511 23.53 -14.85 12.32
N TYR A 512 23.86 -14.95 11.04
CA TYR A 512 22.95 -14.66 9.93
C TYR A 512 22.09 -15.87 9.53
N LYS A 513 22.35 -17.07 10.07
CA LYS A 513 21.72 -18.31 9.60
C LYS A 513 20.19 -18.24 9.62
N ARG A 514 19.59 -17.86 10.74
CA ARG A 514 18.12 -17.78 10.87
C ARG A 514 17.52 -16.71 9.98
N LEU A 515 18.17 -15.55 9.86
CA LEU A 515 17.73 -14.50 8.93
C LEU A 515 17.73 -15.03 7.49
N ILE A 516 18.79 -15.70 7.07
CA ILE A 516 18.92 -16.26 5.74
C ILE A 516 17.85 -17.32 5.46
N GLU A 517 17.64 -18.23 6.43
CA GLU A 517 16.59 -19.25 6.34
C GLU A 517 15.19 -18.62 6.23
N ALA A 518 14.92 -17.56 7.00
CA ALA A 518 13.66 -16.82 6.92
C ALA A 518 13.47 -16.11 5.57
N LEU A 519 14.55 -15.62 4.96
CA LEU A 519 14.50 -14.96 3.65
C LEU A 519 14.41 -15.95 2.47
N GLY A 520 14.72 -17.24 2.70
CA GLY A 520 14.71 -18.24 1.62
C GLY A 520 15.69 -17.96 0.49
N ILE A 521 16.76 -17.18 0.74
CA ILE A 521 17.75 -16.78 -0.26
C ILE A 521 18.84 -17.87 -0.35
N PRO A 522 19.23 -18.32 -1.55
CA PRO A 522 20.38 -19.18 -1.74
C PRO A 522 21.66 -18.53 -1.21
N VAL A 523 22.40 -19.23 -0.35
CA VAL A 523 23.65 -18.75 0.25
C VAL A 523 24.77 -19.76 0.06
N LEU A 524 25.95 -19.23 -0.25
CA LEU A 524 27.20 -19.97 -0.33
C LEU A 524 28.16 -19.47 0.75
#